data_b618aa9d9a3edaf3b91f350592c42d55
#
_entry.id   b618aa9d9a3edaf3b91f350592c42d55
#
_cell.length_a   1.000
_cell.length_b   1.000
_cell.length_c   1.000
_cell.angle_alpha   90.00
_cell.angle_beta   90.00
_cell.angle_gamma   90.00
#
_symmetry.space_group_name_H-M   'P 1'
#
loop_
_entity.id
_entity.type
_entity.pdbx_description
1 polymer ?
#
loop_
_entity_poly.entity_id
_entity_poly.type
_entity_poly.pdbx_seq_one_letter_code
_entity_poly.pdbx_strand_id
1 'polypeptide(L)' 'MSTALAPAEQLLYTPKEAATILRLGRSTVYELMATGELRFVKRGRSRRIKRSALEAFVDNLEPQPV' A
#
# COMPACT_ATOMS: atom_id res chain seq x y z
N MET A 1 14.93 22.40 11.42
CA MET A 1 14.60 21.09 11.95
C MET A 1 13.92 20.25 10.87
N SER A 2 14.00 19.00 11.03
CA SER A 2 13.45 18.11 10.05
C SER A 2 11.93 18.19 10.01
N THR A 3 11.38 18.27 8.83
CA THR A 3 9.95 18.20 8.64
C THR A 3 9.54 16.89 8.00
N ALA A 4 10.52 16.00 7.81
CA ALA A 4 10.21 14.72 7.21
C ALA A 4 9.35 13.92 8.16
N LEU A 5 8.27 13.36 7.64
CA LEU A 5 7.43 12.48 8.42
C LEU A 5 8.15 11.17 8.66
N ALA A 6 8.00 10.62 9.85
CA ALA A 6 8.46 9.27 10.11
C ALA A 6 7.67 8.31 9.22
N PRO A 7 8.23 7.13 8.86
CA PRO A 7 7.48 6.19 8.04
C PRO A 7 6.09 5.86 8.59
N ALA A 8 5.95 5.81 9.92
CA ALA A 8 4.66 5.54 10.54
C ALA A 8 3.66 6.66 10.35
N GLU A 9 4.14 7.87 10.00
CA GLU A 9 3.29 9.04 9.79
C GLU A 9 3.06 9.33 8.32
N GLN A 10 3.67 8.56 7.45
CA GLN A 10 3.53 8.75 6.02
C GLN A 10 2.10 8.43 5.59
N LEU A 11 1.53 9.29 4.76
CA LEU A 11 0.13 9.16 4.36
C LEU A 11 -0.04 8.50 3.01
N LEU A 12 0.94 8.65 2.13
CA LEU A 12 0.90 8.07 0.79
C LEU A 12 2.17 7.27 0.55
N TYR A 13 2.00 6.19 -0.19
CA TYR A 13 3.09 5.28 -0.51
C TYR A 13 3.09 4.99 -1.99
N THR A 14 4.28 4.84 -2.56
CA THR A 14 4.40 4.33 -3.93
C THR A 14 4.09 2.84 -3.92
N PRO A 15 3.75 2.26 -5.09
CA PRO A 15 3.59 0.80 -5.15
C PRO A 15 4.82 0.04 -4.68
N LYS A 16 6.02 0.57 -4.98
CA LYS A 16 7.25 -0.07 -4.53
C LYS A 16 7.35 -0.05 -3.00
N GLU A 17 7.03 1.08 -2.39
CA GLU A 17 7.05 1.18 -0.94
C GLU A 17 6.00 0.26 -0.32
N ALA A 18 4.82 0.22 -0.92
CA ALA A 18 3.76 -0.65 -0.44
C ALA A 18 4.20 -2.12 -0.48
N ALA A 19 4.88 -2.52 -1.55
CA ALA A 19 5.39 -3.89 -1.66
C ALA A 19 6.35 -4.20 -0.51
N THR A 20 7.23 -3.26 -0.20
CA THR A 20 8.19 -3.44 0.89
C THR A 20 7.48 -3.57 2.23
N ILE A 21 6.50 -2.69 2.47
CA ILE A 21 5.78 -2.66 3.74
C ILE A 21 4.92 -3.90 3.92
N LEU A 22 4.24 -4.31 2.86
CA LEU A 22 3.39 -5.50 2.89
C LEU A 22 4.19 -6.78 2.78
N ARG A 23 5.47 -6.67 2.44
CA ARG A 23 6.37 -7.80 2.24
C ARG A 23 5.88 -8.72 1.14
N LEU A 24 5.42 -8.09 0.07
CA LEU A 24 4.95 -8.78 -1.14
C LEU A 24 5.81 -8.35 -2.31
N GLY A 25 5.84 -9.17 -3.35
CA GLY A 25 6.53 -8.79 -4.57
C GLY A 25 5.82 -7.64 -5.26
N ARG A 26 6.56 -6.84 -6.04
CA ARG A 26 5.96 -5.72 -6.74
C ARG A 26 4.87 -6.16 -7.73
N SER A 27 5.11 -7.26 -8.44
CA SER A 27 4.10 -7.73 -9.38
C SER A 27 2.81 -8.12 -8.66
N THR A 28 2.93 -8.70 -7.46
CA THR A 28 1.76 -9.02 -6.67
C THR A 28 1.00 -7.74 -6.29
N VAL A 29 1.72 -6.71 -5.89
CA VAL A 29 1.08 -5.43 -5.53
C VAL A 29 0.34 -4.85 -6.73
N TYR A 30 0.96 -4.88 -7.91
CA TYR A 30 0.29 -4.37 -9.12
C TYR A 30 -0.94 -5.20 -9.46
N GLU A 31 -0.89 -6.51 -9.27
CA GLU A 31 -2.07 -7.35 -9.47
C GLU A 31 -3.18 -6.98 -8.52
N LEU A 32 -2.84 -6.76 -7.25
CA LEU A 32 -3.84 -6.37 -6.25
C LEU A 32 -4.46 -5.02 -6.58
N MET A 33 -3.66 -4.11 -7.12
CA MET A 33 -4.18 -2.82 -7.57
C MET A 33 -5.11 -2.99 -8.75
N ALA A 34 -4.74 -3.87 -9.68
CA ALA A 34 -5.56 -4.10 -10.87
C ALA A 34 -6.90 -4.75 -10.54
N THR A 35 -6.94 -5.63 -9.55
CA THR A 35 -8.18 -6.28 -9.15
C THR A 35 -9.03 -5.43 -8.22
N GLY A 36 -8.46 -4.35 -7.69
CA GLY A 36 -9.17 -3.51 -6.73
C GLY A 36 -9.07 -3.99 -5.29
N GLU A 37 -8.37 -5.08 -5.05
CA GLU A 37 -8.18 -5.56 -3.68
C GLU A 37 -7.34 -4.60 -2.86
N LEU A 38 -6.38 -3.94 -3.51
CA LEU A 38 -5.60 -2.88 -2.87
C LEU A 38 -5.94 -1.58 -3.59
N ARG A 39 -6.67 -0.73 -2.92
CA ARG A 39 -7.11 0.52 -3.53
C ARG A 39 -5.96 1.50 -3.63
N PHE A 40 -5.98 2.28 -4.69
CA PHE A 40 -4.95 3.29 -4.90
C PHE A 40 -5.58 4.53 -5.50
N VAL A 41 -4.83 5.62 -5.46
CA VAL A 41 -5.26 6.88 -6.05
C VAL A 41 -4.22 7.29 -7.08
N LYS A 42 -4.66 8.09 -8.05
CA LYS A 42 -3.77 8.65 -9.06
C LYS A 42 -3.72 10.16 -8.91
N ARG A 43 -2.52 10.68 -9.00
CA ARG A 43 -2.34 12.10 -9.12
C ARG A 43 -1.52 12.33 -10.38
N GLY A 44 -2.19 12.78 -11.44
CA GLY A 44 -1.57 12.81 -12.75
C GLY A 44 -1.21 11.40 -13.18
N ARG A 45 0.06 11.17 -13.43
CA ARG A 45 0.55 9.85 -13.83
C ARG A 45 1.03 9.02 -12.65
N SER A 46 1.04 9.61 -11.47
CA SER A 46 1.58 8.94 -10.31
C SER A 46 0.50 8.15 -9.59
N ARG A 47 0.80 6.90 -9.28
CA ARG A 47 -0.09 6.06 -8.48
C ARG A 47 0.43 6.06 -7.06
N ARG A 48 -0.48 6.19 -6.13
CA ARG A 48 -0.14 6.19 -4.70
C ARG A 48 -1.16 5.39 -3.94
N ILE A 49 -0.70 4.75 -2.89
CA ILE A 49 -1.58 3.98 -2.02
C ILE A 49 -1.66 4.73 -0.70
N LYS A 50 -2.89 5.03 -0.26
CA LYS A 50 -3.09 5.68 1.01
C LYS A 50 -2.74 4.74 2.14
N ARG A 51 -2.23 5.28 3.23
CA ARG A 51 -1.98 4.49 4.43
C ARG A 51 -3.23 3.74 4.86
N SER A 52 -4.39 4.42 4.83
CA SER A 52 -5.65 3.79 5.20
C SER A 52 -6.00 2.61 4.31
N ALA A 53 -5.63 2.70 3.02
CA ALA A 53 -5.87 1.59 2.10
C ALA A 53 -4.99 0.39 2.43
N LEU A 54 -3.75 0.64 2.83
CA LEU A 54 -2.87 -0.44 3.27
C LEU A 54 -3.42 -1.12 4.52
N GLU A 55 -3.87 -0.31 5.47
CA GLU A 55 -4.44 -0.84 6.70
C GLU A 55 -5.70 -1.66 6.42
N ALA A 56 -6.57 -1.13 5.57
CA ALA A 56 -7.79 -1.84 5.21
C ALA A 56 -7.49 -3.16 4.50
N PHE A 57 -6.50 -3.15 3.61
CA PHE A 57 -6.10 -4.35 2.91
C PHE A 57 -5.65 -5.43 3.89
N VAL A 58 -4.81 -5.05 4.84
CA VAL A 58 -4.31 -5.99 5.85
C VAL A 58 -5.45 -6.50 6.74
N ASP A 59 -6.34 -5.60 7.13
CA ASP A 59 -7.48 -5.97 7.98
C ASP A 59 -8.42 -6.95 7.30
N ASN A 60 -8.48 -6.89 5.96
CA ASN A 60 -9.37 -7.78 5.21
C ASN A 60 -8.75 -9.13 4.88
N LEU A 61 -7.48 -9.31 5.20
CA LEU A 61 -6.85 -10.61 5.02
C LEU A 61 -7.37 -11.58 6.07
N GLU A 62 -7.69 -12.78 5.64
CA GLU A 62 -8.22 -13.78 6.55
C GLU A 62 -7.14 -14.77 6.94
N PRO A 63 -7.11 -15.14 8.23
CA PRO A 63 -6.14 -16.16 8.64
C PRO A 63 -6.40 -17.46 7.92
N GLN A 64 -5.33 -18.13 7.56
CA GLN A 64 -5.45 -19.44 6.94
C GLN A 64 -5.59 -20.49 8.04
N PRO A 65 -6.42 -21.51 7.83
CA PRO A 65 -6.48 -22.62 8.78
C PRO A 65 -5.15 -23.34 8.81
N VAL A 66 -4.77 -23.79 9.96
CA VAL A 66 -3.50 -24.49 10.17
C VAL A 66 -3.61 -25.93 9.70
#